data_e8c4c030a2e1c4851fd04d3abf685546
#
_entry.id   e8c4c030a2e1c4851fd04d3abf685546
#
_cell.length_a   1.000
_cell.length_b   1.000
_cell.length_c   1.000
_cell.angle_alpha   90.00
_cell.angle_beta   90.00
_cell.angle_gamma   90.00
#
_symmetry.space_group_name_H-M   'P 1'
#
loop_
_entity.id
_entity.type
_entity.pdbx_description
1 polymer ?
#
loop_
_entity_poly.entity_id
_entity_poly.type
_entity_poly.pdbx_seq_one_letter_code
_entity_poly.pdbx_strand_id
1 'polypeptide(L)'
;MNNVYVVSGARTAVGKANRGTLVNYRADDMAAEVMKAAVERAGIKAEQVQDVVLGCAIPEQSQGMNMARIAALRAGMPDSVSALTINRFCSSGLEAMVIAAAKISSGLFDIAIGGGAESMSLVHGPGARPAPNPWLTVNLPETYIAMGNAGDNVARDFKMTRQELDEWALMSNQRAVAANDLGKFKDQIVPLQVPLNGNGKTITFDTDEGPRRETTLEGLLALKPAFSASPANGFHTAGNSSQMSDGAAACVLMSDKGLKETGAKPLAKLIGYNVAAGSPKYLGPAQLIAIPKAIEIAGIKLSDVGLFEVNEAFASVVKLVVRELKLDSEKVNVNGGAIALGHPLGCSGAKLSVQILDEMRKRGVKYGVVTMCIGGGMGAAGVFELCE
;
A
#
# COMPACT_ATOMS: atom_id res chain seq x y z
N MET A 1 -26.12 -3.07 -9.84
CA MET A 1 -25.07 -2.26 -9.19
C MET A 1 -24.40 -1.44 -10.29
N ASN A 2 -24.07 -0.17 -10.01
CA ASN A 2 -23.36 0.65 -10.98
C ASN A 2 -21.92 0.17 -11.17
N ASN A 3 -21.37 0.31 -12.39
CA ASN A 3 -19.95 0.14 -12.61
C ASN A 3 -19.17 1.21 -11.82
N VAL A 4 -17.97 0.86 -11.39
CA VAL A 4 -17.07 1.80 -10.70
C VAL A 4 -15.72 1.80 -11.40
N TYR A 5 -15.30 3.00 -11.75
CA TYR A 5 -14.08 3.25 -12.49
C TYR A 5 -13.07 4.01 -11.64
N VAL A 6 -11.83 3.59 -11.68
CA VAL A 6 -10.70 4.42 -11.27
C VAL A 6 -10.37 5.34 -12.45
N VAL A 7 -10.36 6.63 -12.22
CA VAL A 7 -10.14 7.64 -13.25
C VAL A 7 -8.73 8.19 -13.22
N SER A 8 -8.21 8.39 -12.03
CA SER A 8 -6.87 8.91 -11.81
C SER A 8 -6.26 8.33 -10.54
N GLY A 9 -4.96 8.48 -10.41
CA GLY A 9 -4.24 8.16 -9.19
C GLY A 9 -2.97 9.02 -9.04
N ALA A 10 -2.59 9.24 -7.79
CA ALA A 10 -1.38 9.97 -7.43
C ALA A 10 -0.80 9.39 -6.14
N ARG A 11 0.52 9.43 -5.98
CA ARG A 11 1.22 9.07 -4.77
C ARG A 11 2.37 10.03 -4.47
N THR A 12 2.78 10.15 -3.25
CA THR A 12 4.08 10.74 -2.92
C THR A 12 5.21 9.78 -3.30
N ALA A 13 6.42 10.29 -3.42
CA ALA A 13 7.57 9.44 -3.18
C ALA A 13 7.53 8.92 -1.73
N VAL A 14 8.16 7.78 -1.46
CA VAL A 14 8.17 7.14 -0.15
C VAL A 14 9.46 7.51 0.59
N GLY A 15 9.27 8.09 1.78
CA GLY A 15 10.35 8.46 2.70
C GLY A 15 10.69 7.34 3.68
N LYS A 16 11.95 7.24 4.10
CA LYS A 16 12.38 6.35 5.19
C LYS A 16 11.95 6.92 6.53
N ALA A 17 11.18 6.16 7.31
CA ALA A 17 10.79 6.62 8.63
C ALA A 17 11.99 6.88 9.54
N ASN A 18 11.86 7.87 10.42
CA ASN A 18 12.83 8.31 11.44
C ASN A 18 14.16 8.87 10.93
N ARG A 19 14.47 8.83 9.63
CA ARG A 19 15.75 9.28 9.08
C ARG A 19 15.72 9.76 7.63
N GLY A 20 14.54 9.70 6.99
CA GLY A 20 14.35 10.13 5.61
C GLY A 20 13.87 11.57 5.51
N THR A 21 13.59 11.98 4.29
CA THR A 21 13.20 13.35 3.96
C THR A 21 11.84 13.75 4.58
N LEU A 22 10.91 12.78 4.77
CA LEU A 22 9.55 13.05 5.26
C LEU A 22 9.38 12.96 6.79
N VAL A 23 10.44 12.82 7.57
CA VAL A 23 10.37 12.58 9.03
C VAL A 23 9.51 13.58 9.81
N ASN A 24 9.42 14.82 9.37
CA ASN A 24 8.62 15.88 9.97
C ASN A 24 7.41 16.27 9.12
N TYR A 25 7.12 15.55 8.03
CA TYR A 25 6.02 15.85 7.14
C TYR A 25 4.79 15.07 7.58
N ARG A 26 3.69 15.77 7.86
CA ARG A 26 2.47 15.18 8.42
C ARG A 26 1.75 14.29 7.37
N ALA A 27 1.12 13.22 7.84
CA ALA A 27 0.36 12.31 6.96
C ALA A 27 -0.84 13.00 6.31
N ASP A 28 -1.53 13.88 7.03
CA ASP A 28 -2.65 14.67 6.52
C ASP A 28 -2.21 15.70 5.46
N ASP A 29 -1.03 16.29 5.58
CA ASP A 29 -0.44 17.14 4.54
C ASP A 29 -0.08 16.33 3.29
N MET A 30 0.56 15.16 3.45
CA MET A 30 0.85 14.25 2.33
C MET A 30 -0.42 13.81 1.61
N ALA A 31 -1.46 13.45 2.37
CA ALA A 31 -2.76 13.05 1.83
C ALA A 31 -3.42 14.20 1.06
N ALA A 32 -3.35 15.43 1.57
CA ALA A 32 -3.89 16.61 0.90
C ALA A 32 -3.23 16.82 -0.47
N GLU A 33 -1.91 16.72 -0.56
CA GLU A 33 -1.20 16.94 -1.83
C GLU A 33 -1.52 15.85 -2.87
N VAL A 34 -1.60 14.58 -2.49
CA VAL A 34 -1.97 13.51 -3.44
C VAL A 34 -3.44 13.58 -3.85
N MET A 35 -4.35 14.03 -2.98
CA MET A 35 -5.76 14.24 -3.34
C MET A 35 -5.92 15.38 -4.34
N LYS A 36 -5.25 16.53 -4.13
CA LYS A 36 -5.23 17.63 -5.10
C LYS A 36 -4.77 17.13 -6.48
N ALA A 37 -3.64 16.45 -6.51
CA ALA A 37 -3.08 15.93 -7.76
C ALA A 37 -4.00 14.88 -8.41
N ALA A 38 -4.65 14.01 -7.65
CA ALA A 38 -5.59 13.04 -8.19
C ALA A 38 -6.82 13.72 -8.82
N VAL A 39 -7.37 14.75 -8.16
CA VAL A 39 -8.48 15.57 -8.68
C VAL A 39 -8.07 16.30 -9.97
N GLU A 40 -6.89 16.92 -9.99
CA GLU A 40 -6.34 17.60 -11.17
C GLU A 40 -6.14 16.62 -12.33
N ARG A 41 -5.54 15.46 -12.08
CA ARG A 41 -5.32 14.40 -13.10
C ARG A 41 -6.62 13.81 -13.62
N ALA A 42 -7.69 13.81 -12.82
CA ALA A 42 -9.02 13.41 -13.26
C ALA A 42 -9.70 14.47 -14.17
N GLY A 43 -9.14 15.68 -14.23
CA GLY A 43 -9.73 16.80 -14.97
C GLY A 43 -11.03 17.33 -14.36
N ILE A 44 -11.21 17.19 -13.05
CA ILE A 44 -12.40 17.63 -12.34
C ILE A 44 -12.09 18.73 -11.31
N LYS A 45 -13.13 19.33 -10.76
CA LYS A 45 -13.03 20.31 -9.69
C LYS A 45 -13.24 19.65 -8.32
N ALA A 46 -12.66 20.21 -7.28
CA ALA A 46 -12.81 19.70 -5.91
C ALA A 46 -14.28 19.65 -5.44
N GLU A 47 -15.12 20.59 -5.92
CA GLU A 47 -16.54 20.68 -5.63
C GLU A 47 -17.38 19.52 -6.19
N GLN A 48 -16.83 18.76 -7.15
CA GLN A 48 -17.49 17.59 -7.74
C GLN A 48 -17.26 16.32 -6.93
N VAL A 49 -16.27 16.32 -6.03
CA VAL A 49 -16.02 15.20 -5.10
C VAL A 49 -17.10 15.24 -4.01
N GLN A 50 -17.71 14.09 -3.73
CA GLN A 50 -18.81 13.97 -2.77
C GLN A 50 -18.35 13.34 -1.45
N ASP A 51 -17.36 12.42 -1.50
CA ASP A 51 -16.86 11.75 -0.31
C ASP A 51 -15.37 11.38 -0.45
N VAL A 52 -14.69 11.32 0.68
CA VAL A 52 -13.28 10.92 0.79
C VAL A 52 -13.16 9.78 1.78
N VAL A 53 -12.59 8.66 1.37
CA VAL A 53 -12.26 7.54 2.26
C VAL A 53 -10.74 7.38 2.28
N LEU A 54 -10.11 7.57 3.45
CA LEU A 54 -8.68 7.37 3.59
C LEU A 54 -8.37 6.28 4.62
N GLY A 55 -7.43 5.42 4.24
CA GLY A 55 -6.83 4.43 5.11
C GLY A 55 -5.72 5.03 5.98
N CYS A 56 -5.71 4.66 7.26
CA CYS A 56 -4.64 4.94 8.20
C CYS A 56 -4.50 3.73 9.13
N ALA A 57 -3.33 3.11 9.18
CA ALA A 57 -3.12 1.89 9.97
C ALA A 57 -2.88 2.18 11.46
N ILE A 58 -2.30 3.33 11.77
CA ILE A 58 -2.05 3.78 13.14
C ILE A 58 -2.68 5.16 13.32
N PRO A 59 -4.02 5.24 13.54
CA PRO A 59 -4.74 6.50 13.65
C PRO A 59 -4.51 7.15 15.04
N GLU A 60 -3.26 7.44 15.32
CA GLU A 60 -2.78 8.00 16.59
C GLU A 60 -1.96 9.26 16.36
N GLN A 61 -1.69 10.03 17.40
CA GLN A 61 -0.86 11.24 17.35
C GLN A 61 -1.34 12.21 16.24
N SER A 62 -0.45 12.59 15.32
CA SER A 62 -0.76 13.48 14.19
C SER A 62 -1.73 12.89 13.17
N GLN A 63 -2.01 11.59 13.24
CA GLN A 63 -2.95 10.84 12.38
C GLN A 63 -4.26 10.50 13.10
N GLY A 64 -4.44 10.99 14.32
CA GLY A 64 -5.63 10.76 15.12
C GLY A 64 -6.89 11.45 14.60
N MET A 65 -7.98 11.24 15.32
CA MET A 65 -9.31 11.77 14.97
C MET A 65 -9.78 11.25 13.59
N ASN A 66 -10.42 12.08 12.79
CA ASN A 66 -10.78 11.78 11.41
C ASN A 66 -9.76 12.43 10.45
N MET A 67 -8.61 11.78 10.28
CA MET A 67 -7.52 12.26 9.42
C MET A 67 -8.00 12.54 7.98
N ALA A 68 -8.92 11.73 7.45
CA ALA A 68 -9.47 11.92 6.12
C ALA A 68 -10.18 13.27 5.98
N ARG A 69 -10.97 13.67 6.99
CA ARG A 69 -11.64 14.98 6.97
C ARG A 69 -10.66 16.14 7.10
N ILE A 70 -9.67 15.98 7.97
CA ILE A 70 -8.61 16.99 8.15
C ILE A 70 -7.85 17.18 6.83
N ALA A 71 -7.46 16.08 6.19
CA ALA A 71 -6.74 16.10 4.92
C ALA A 71 -7.60 16.68 3.78
N ALA A 72 -8.91 16.39 3.72
CA ALA A 72 -9.81 16.95 2.71
C ALA A 72 -9.91 18.47 2.84
N LEU A 73 -10.10 18.99 4.05
CA LEU A 73 -10.10 20.44 4.32
C LEU A 73 -8.73 21.07 4.01
N ARG A 74 -7.65 20.41 4.38
CA ARG A 74 -6.26 20.84 4.08
C ARG A 74 -5.98 20.87 2.57
N ALA A 75 -6.63 19.97 1.81
CA ALA A 75 -6.59 19.97 0.34
C ALA A 75 -7.40 21.09 -0.30
N GLY A 76 -8.15 21.88 0.48
CA GLY A 76 -9.03 22.94 -0.02
C GLY A 76 -10.35 22.42 -0.61
N MET A 77 -10.77 21.21 -0.22
CA MET A 77 -12.09 20.70 -0.61
C MET A 77 -13.20 21.49 0.13
N PRO A 78 -14.36 21.70 -0.50
CA PRO A 78 -15.49 22.38 0.13
C PRO A 78 -15.95 21.70 1.42
N ASP A 79 -16.58 22.47 2.30
CA ASP A 79 -17.16 21.96 3.55
C ASP A 79 -18.25 20.90 3.33
N SER A 80 -18.84 20.85 2.14
CA SER A 80 -19.84 19.85 1.74
C SER A 80 -19.27 18.46 1.48
N VAL A 81 -17.95 18.32 1.25
CA VAL A 81 -17.33 17.02 1.01
C VAL A 81 -17.20 16.24 2.31
N SER A 82 -17.91 15.12 2.41
CA SER A 82 -17.79 14.24 3.58
C SER A 82 -16.47 13.45 3.55
N ALA A 83 -16.06 12.92 4.72
CA ALA A 83 -14.85 12.09 4.77
C ALA A 83 -14.88 11.06 5.89
N LEU A 84 -14.20 9.92 5.67
CA LEU A 84 -14.12 8.79 6.58
C LEU A 84 -12.69 8.27 6.65
N THR A 85 -12.15 8.11 7.86
CA THR A 85 -10.89 7.38 8.09
C THR A 85 -11.20 5.94 8.47
N ILE A 86 -10.51 4.99 7.83
CA ILE A 86 -10.68 3.56 8.12
C ILE A 86 -9.35 2.90 8.45
N ASN A 87 -9.41 1.80 9.18
CA ASN A 87 -8.24 0.99 9.54
C ASN A 87 -8.48 -0.49 9.24
N ARG A 88 -7.69 -1.02 8.31
CA ARG A 88 -7.44 -2.45 8.09
C ARG A 88 -5.93 -2.68 7.99
N PHE A 89 -5.16 -2.06 8.88
CA PHE A 89 -3.69 -2.10 8.89
C PHE A 89 -3.09 -1.89 7.49
N CYS A 90 -2.25 -2.81 7.02
CA CYS A 90 -1.54 -2.72 5.73
C CYS A 90 -2.46 -2.59 4.50
N SER A 91 -3.72 -3.04 4.59
CA SER A 91 -4.70 -2.98 3.49
C SER A 91 -5.56 -1.72 3.52
N SER A 92 -5.40 -0.83 4.50
CA SER A 92 -6.31 0.30 4.68
C SER A 92 -6.48 1.15 3.41
N GLY A 93 -5.43 1.38 2.64
CA GLY A 93 -5.51 2.14 1.40
C GLY A 93 -6.33 1.44 0.29
N LEU A 94 -6.17 0.13 0.11
CA LEU A 94 -6.98 -0.64 -0.83
C LEU A 94 -8.43 -0.75 -0.32
N GLU A 95 -8.63 -1.02 0.97
CA GLU A 95 -9.95 -1.06 1.61
C GLU A 95 -10.70 0.26 1.44
N ALA A 96 -10.03 1.39 1.58
CA ALA A 96 -10.60 2.71 1.39
C ALA A 96 -11.12 2.91 -0.05
N MET A 97 -10.35 2.44 -1.05
CA MET A 97 -10.80 2.44 -2.45
C MET A 97 -12.02 1.54 -2.65
N VAL A 98 -12.05 0.37 -2.01
CA VAL A 98 -13.17 -0.58 -2.09
C VAL A 98 -14.43 -0.01 -1.40
N ILE A 99 -14.30 0.64 -0.25
CA ILE A 99 -15.43 1.29 0.42
C ILE A 99 -15.97 2.45 -0.43
N ALA A 100 -15.11 3.28 -1.00
CA ALA A 100 -15.52 4.32 -1.93
C ALA A 100 -16.24 3.73 -3.15
N ALA A 101 -15.70 2.65 -3.73
CA ALA A 101 -16.33 1.93 -4.83
C ALA A 101 -17.69 1.34 -4.44
N ALA A 102 -17.84 0.76 -3.26
CA ALA A 102 -19.12 0.23 -2.76
C ALA A 102 -20.17 1.31 -2.60
N LYS A 103 -19.81 2.48 -2.06
CA LYS A 103 -20.70 3.64 -1.94
C LYS A 103 -21.14 4.14 -3.32
N ILE A 104 -20.26 4.19 -4.31
CA ILE A 104 -20.59 4.55 -5.70
C ILE A 104 -21.50 3.48 -6.32
N SER A 105 -21.14 2.20 -6.19
CA SER A 105 -21.91 1.08 -6.76
C SER A 105 -23.33 0.99 -6.19
N SER A 106 -23.52 1.39 -4.93
CA SER A 106 -24.85 1.46 -4.29
C SER A 106 -25.65 2.70 -4.66
N GLY A 107 -25.07 3.64 -5.41
CA GLY A 107 -25.71 4.88 -5.82
C GLY A 107 -25.76 5.99 -4.76
N LEU A 108 -24.99 5.86 -3.66
CA LEU A 108 -24.88 6.91 -2.65
C LEU A 108 -24.10 8.12 -3.17
N PHE A 109 -23.09 7.89 -3.97
CA PHE A 109 -22.24 8.91 -4.58
C PHE A 109 -21.91 8.55 -6.02
N ASP A 110 -21.56 9.56 -6.82
CA ASP A 110 -21.09 9.38 -8.20
C ASP A 110 -19.58 9.58 -8.34
N ILE A 111 -18.99 10.40 -7.44
CA ILE A 111 -17.56 10.74 -7.46
C ILE A 111 -17.04 10.71 -6.02
N ALA A 112 -16.05 9.89 -5.77
CA ALA A 112 -15.39 9.79 -4.47
C ALA A 112 -13.88 9.59 -4.61
N ILE A 113 -13.14 9.90 -3.55
CA ILE A 113 -11.72 9.61 -3.43
C ILE A 113 -11.54 8.43 -2.48
N GLY A 114 -10.76 7.44 -2.91
CA GLY A 114 -10.24 6.37 -2.07
C GLY A 114 -8.72 6.42 -2.01
N GLY A 115 -8.14 6.30 -0.83
CA GLY A 115 -6.70 6.41 -0.69
C GLY A 115 -6.19 6.03 0.70
N GLY A 116 -4.99 6.47 1.02
CA GLY A 116 -4.45 6.30 2.37
C GLY A 116 -3.14 7.04 2.58
N ALA A 117 -2.84 7.30 3.83
CA ALA A 117 -1.59 7.94 4.23
C ALA A 117 -1.09 7.35 5.55
N GLU A 118 0.21 7.39 5.71
CA GLU A 118 0.89 6.98 6.94
C GLU A 118 2.18 7.76 7.11
N SER A 119 2.43 8.26 8.31
CA SER A 119 3.75 8.69 8.75
C SER A 119 4.21 7.81 9.90
N MET A 120 5.01 6.79 9.58
CA MET A 120 5.60 5.92 10.61
C MET A 120 6.62 6.69 11.46
N SER A 121 7.12 7.83 10.97
CA SER A 121 8.00 8.73 11.71
C SER A 121 7.28 9.41 12.87
N LEU A 122 6.04 9.85 12.69
CA LEU A 122 5.34 10.69 13.66
C LEU A 122 4.43 9.92 14.63
N VAL A 123 4.16 8.62 14.40
CA VAL A 123 3.29 7.83 15.29
C VAL A 123 4.01 7.11 16.41
N HIS A 124 5.32 6.91 16.31
CA HIS A 124 6.13 6.27 17.35
C HIS A 124 6.86 7.26 18.26
N GLY A 125 6.45 8.54 18.24
CA GLY A 125 7.03 9.60 19.04
C GLY A 125 6.69 9.52 20.55
N PRO A 126 7.22 10.44 21.34
CA PRO A 126 6.89 10.55 22.77
C PRO A 126 5.39 10.68 22.97
N GLY A 127 4.80 9.85 23.85
CA GLY A 127 3.36 9.86 24.15
C GLY A 127 2.57 8.72 23.48
N ALA A 128 3.14 7.99 22.55
CA ALA A 128 2.54 6.74 22.05
C ALA A 128 2.43 5.72 23.22
N ARG A 129 1.21 5.28 23.52
CA ARG A 129 0.95 4.36 24.64
C ARG A 129 0.11 3.18 24.14
N PRO A 130 0.75 2.08 23.70
CA PRO A 130 0.04 0.86 23.40
C PRO A 130 -0.75 0.38 24.62
N ALA A 131 -2.02 0.06 24.43
CA ALA A 131 -2.91 -0.44 25.48
C ALA A 131 -3.52 -1.77 25.05
N PRO A 132 -2.77 -2.88 25.09
CA PRO A 132 -3.26 -4.19 24.70
C PRO A 132 -4.37 -4.65 25.65
N ASN A 133 -5.34 -5.39 25.11
CA ASN A 133 -6.42 -5.97 25.89
C ASN A 133 -5.86 -7.03 26.85
N PRO A 134 -6.06 -6.91 28.19
CA PRO A 134 -5.47 -7.83 29.16
C PRO A 134 -5.92 -9.29 28.96
N TRP A 135 -7.17 -9.52 28.56
CA TRP A 135 -7.69 -10.87 28.32
C TRP A 135 -6.97 -11.52 27.13
N LEU A 136 -6.81 -10.78 26.02
CA LEU A 136 -6.09 -11.29 24.85
C LEU A 136 -4.61 -11.55 25.14
N THR A 137 -3.99 -10.72 25.95
CA THR A 137 -2.58 -10.91 26.33
C THR A 137 -2.36 -12.24 27.06
N VAL A 138 -3.36 -12.69 27.82
CA VAL A 138 -3.28 -13.96 28.56
C VAL A 138 -3.77 -15.14 27.72
N ASN A 139 -4.90 -14.99 27.01
CA ASN A 139 -5.61 -16.11 26.39
C ASN A 139 -5.29 -16.31 24.90
N LEU A 140 -4.84 -15.27 24.20
CA LEU A 140 -4.47 -15.32 22.78
C LEU A 140 -3.34 -14.30 22.49
N PRO A 141 -2.15 -14.51 23.08
CA PRO A 141 -1.04 -13.56 23.00
C PRO A 141 -0.56 -13.30 21.55
N GLU A 142 -0.78 -14.25 20.65
CA GLU A 142 -0.45 -14.10 19.23
C GLU A 142 -1.17 -12.94 18.57
N THR A 143 -2.26 -12.41 19.16
CA THR A 143 -2.96 -11.21 18.68
C THR A 143 -2.01 -9.99 18.61
N TYR A 144 -1.05 -9.94 19.52
CA TYR A 144 -0.07 -8.85 19.64
C TYR A 144 1.35 -9.25 19.19
N ILE A 145 1.48 -10.35 18.43
CA ILE A 145 2.77 -10.79 17.91
C ILE A 145 3.42 -9.69 17.08
N ALA A 146 4.71 -9.47 17.25
CA ALA A 146 5.45 -8.58 16.39
C ALA A 146 5.46 -9.13 14.94
N MET A 147 5.23 -8.26 13.97
CA MET A 147 5.06 -8.68 12.56
C MET A 147 6.25 -9.45 12.01
N GLY A 148 7.48 -9.11 12.42
CA GLY A 148 8.67 -9.86 12.02
C GLY A 148 8.67 -11.29 12.55
N ASN A 149 8.17 -11.52 13.77
CA ASN A 149 8.03 -12.87 14.33
C ASN A 149 6.93 -13.65 13.60
N ALA A 150 5.83 -12.99 13.21
CA ALA A 150 4.79 -13.61 12.39
C ALA A 150 5.32 -14.01 11.00
N GLY A 151 6.19 -13.18 10.42
CA GLY A 151 6.93 -13.49 9.19
C GLY A 151 7.91 -14.66 9.37
N ASP A 152 8.67 -14.71 10.47
CA ASP A 152 9.58 -15.82 10.80
C ASP A 152 8.81 -17.14 10.98
N ASN A 153 7.61 -17.08 11.57
CA ASN A 153 6.72 -18.24 11.66
C ASN A 153 6.34 -18.79 10.27
N VAL A 154 6.06 -17.88 9.31
CA VAL A 154 5.79 -18.29 7.92
C VAL A 154 7.02 -18.94 7.31
N ALA A 155 8.19 -18.32 7.38
CA ALA A 155 9.41 -18.87 6.82
C ALA A 155 9.71 -20.27 7.37
N ARG A 156 9.62 -20.45 8.68
CA ARG A 156 9.87 -21.71 9.37
C ARG A 156 8.84 -22.79 8.99
N ASP A 157 7.56 -22.50 9.17
CA ASP A 157 6.49 -23.49 9.08
C ASP A 157 6.22 -23.88 7.61
N PHE A 158 6.51 -22.99 6.66
CA PHE A 158 6.49 -23.27 5.21
C PHE A 158 7.87 -23.63 4.64
N LYS A 159 8.87 -23.93 5.50
CA LYS A 159 10.19 -24.49 5.13
C LYS A 159 10.94 -23.65 4.09
N MET A 160 10.97 -22.34 4.28
CA MET A 160 11.77 -21.43 3.46
C MET A 160 13.19 -21.31 4.02
N THR A 161 14.17 -21.13 3.16
CA THR A 161 15.54 -20.86 3.57
C THR A 161 15.81 -19.36 3.63
N ARG A 162 16.78 -18.97 4.45
CA ARG A 162 17.24 -17.59 4.52
C ARG A 162 17.74 -17.09 3.16
N GLN A 163 18.42 -17.94 2.40
CA GLN A 163 18.92 -17.60 1.08
C GLN A 163 17.80 -17.27 0.10
N GLU A 164 16.74 -18.08 0.03
CA GLU A 164 15.57 -17.79 -0.82
C GLU A 164 14.92 -16.42 -0.52
N LEU A 165 14.90 -16.01 0.77
CA LEU A 165 14.36 -14.73 1.18
C LEU A 165 15.29 -13.57 0.77
N ASP A 166 16.59 -13.76 0.90
CA ASP A 166 17.58 -12.74 0.54
C ASP A 166 17.71 -12.60 -0.98
N GLU A 167 17.60 -13.68 -1.76
CA GLU A 167 17.52 -13.63 -3.23
C GLU A 167 16.32 -12.81 -3.72
N TRP A 168 15.15 -12.97 -3.07
CA TRP A 168 14.00 -12.14 -3.38
C TRP A 168 14.25 -10.66 -3.05
N ALA A 169 14.84 -10.38 -1.90
CA ALA A 169 15.17 -9.03 -1.48
C ALA A 169 16.18 -8.35 -2.42
N LEU A 170 17.16 -9.09 -2.92
CA LEU A 170 18.10 -8.61 -3.93
C LEU A 170 17.34 -8.22 -5.21
N MET A 171 16.50 -9.12 -5.72
CA MET A 171 15.70 -8.88 -6.93
C MET A 171 14.78 -7.65 -6.76
N SER A 172 14.11 -7.49 -5.61
CA SER A 172 13.28 -6.32 -5.30
C SER A 172 14.09 -5.01 -5.40
N ASN A 173 15.29 -4.97 -4.80
CA ASN A 173 16.16 -3.79 -4.89
C ASN A 173 16.65 -3.52 -6.32
N GLN A 174 17.08 -4.53 -7.04
CA GLN A 174 17.54 -4.40 -8.43
C GLN A 174 16.44 -3.85 -9.35
N ARG A 175 15.22 -4.39 -9.23
CA ARG A 175 14.06 -3.91 -9.98
C ARG A 175 13.69 -2.47 -9.61
N ALA A 176 13.70 -2.12 -8.33
CA ALA A 176 13.37 -0.77 -7.88
C ALA A 176 14.40 0.27 -8.31
N VAL A 177 15.70 -0.06 -8.26
CA VAL A 177 16.77 0.79 -8.77
C VAL A 177 16.62 1.02 -10.26
N ALA A 178 16.42 -0.06 -11.03
CA ALA A 178 16.22 0.04 -12.47
C ALA A 178 14.97 0.86 -12.84
N ALA A 179 13.88 0.70 -12.08
CA ALA A 179 12.65 1.47 -12.27
C ALA A 179 12.86 2.97 -12.00
N ASN A 180 13.59 3.33 -10.94
CA ASN A 180 13.97 4.72 -10.64
C ASN A 180 14.83 5.31 -11.76
N ASP A 181 15.87 4.60 -12.21
CA ASP A 181 16.78 5.05 -13.28
C ASP A 181 16.05 5.28 -14.61
N LEU A 182 15.07 4.44 -14.91
CA LEU A 182 14.22 4.55 -16.10
C LEU A 182 13.05 5.54 -15.93
N GLY A 183 12.91 6.19 -14.78
CA GLY A 183 11.84 7.16 -14.51
C GLY A 183 10.44 6.54 -14.52
N LYS A 184 10.31 5.24 -14.23
CA LYS A 184 9.04 4.49 -14.29
C LYS A 184 7.97 5.07 -13.37
N PHE A 185 8.35 5.71 -12.26
CA PHE A 185 7.44 6.25 -11.26
C PHE A 185 7.09 7.73 -11.45
N LYS A 186 7.66 8.39 -12.47
CA LYS A 186 7.56 9.84 -12.65
C LYS A 186 6.12 10.33 -12.80
N ASP A 187 5.29 9.58 -13.55
CA ASP A 187 3.88 9.92 -13.78
C ASP A 187 2.99 9.69 -12.56
N GLN A 188 3.45 8.88 -11.62
CA GLN A 188 2.71 8.52 -10.39
C GLN A 188 2.96 9.51 -9.26
N ILE A 189 4.23 9.97 -9.14
CA ILE A 189 4.70 10.74 -8.00
C ILE A 189 4.26 12.20 -8.11
N VAL A 190 3.81 12.75 -6.97
CA VAL A 190 3.58 14.18 -6.76
C VAL A 190 4.82 14.73 -6.06
N PRO A 191 5.55 15.65 -6.66
CA PRO A 191 6.68 16.29 -5.99
C PRO A 191 6.22 17.09 -4.77
N LEU A 192 6.81 16.81 -3.60
CA LEU A 192 6.53 17.54 -2.38
C LEU A 192 7.60 18.59 -2.13
N GLN A 193 7.19 19.78 -1.69
CA GLN A 193 8.10 20.80 -1.17
C GLN A 193 8.28 20.58 0.34
N VAL A 194 9.38 19.95 0.74
CA VAL A 194 9.65 19.60 2.12
C VAL A 194 10.49 20.67 2.79
N PRO A 195 10.01 21.28 3.89
CA PRO A 195 10.79 22.27 4.64
C PRO A 195 12.08 21.68 5.20
N LEU A 196 13.18 22.34 4.98
CA LEU A 196 14.45 22.07 5.66
C LEU A 196 14.47 22.82 7.00
N ASN A 197 14.85 22.10 8.07
CA ASN A 197 14.82 22.59 9.47
C ASN A 197 15.16 24.08 9.61
N GLY A 198 14.17 24.88 9.96
CA GLY A 198 14.32 26.20 10.61
C GLY A 198 14.75 27.40 9.77
N ASN A 199 15.10 27.28 8.49
CA ASN A 199 15.66 28.38 7.69
C ASN A 199 14.82 28.80 6.47
N GLY A 200 13.55 28.38 6.41
CA GLY A 200 12.64 28.73 5.32
C GLY A 200 12.99 28.11 3.96
N LYS A 201 14.02 27.29 3.88
CA LYS A 201 14.38 26.56 2.67
C LYS A 201 13.57 25.28 2.54
N THR A 202 13.22 24.91 1.31
CA THR A 202 12.57 23.66 0.98
C THR A 202 13.44 22.83 0.03
N ILE A 203 13.23 21.52 0.02
CA ILE A 203 13.74 20.63 -1.03
C ILE A 203 12.57 20.01 -1.75
N THR A 204 12.71 19.74 -3.04
CA THR A 204 11.76 18.95 -3.79
C THR A 204 12.02 17.48 -3.54
N PHE A 205 11.01 16.77 -3.03
CA PHE A 205 11.05 15.34 -2.80
C PHE A 205 10.13 14.62 -3.81
N ASP A 206 10.72 13.95 -4.79
CA ASP A 206 10.05 13.37 -5.96
C ASP A 206 10.55 11.98 -6.34
N THR A 207 11.41 11.39 -5.51
CA THR A 207 12.02 10.07 -5.79
C THR A 207 11.98 9.20 -4.54
N ASP A 208 11.57 7.93 -4.70
CA ASP A 208 11.56 6.95 -3.62
C ASP A 208 12.99 6.75 -3.09
N GLU A 209 13.24 7.06 -1.83
CA GLU A 209 14.58 7.01 -1.24
C GLU A 209 14.97 5.65 -0.64
N GLY A 210 14.05 4.66 -0.74
CA GLY A 210 14.23 3.33 -0.20
C GLY A 210 15.28 2.47 -0.92
N PRO A 211 15.27 2.40 -2.27
CA PRO A 211 16.08 1.46 -3.04
C PRO A 211 17.58 1.59 -2.79
N ARG A 212 18.26 0.45 -2.65
CA ARG A 212 19.68 0.37 -2.33
C ARG A 212 20.45 -0.21 -3.51
N ARG A 213 21.17 0.64 -4.22
CA ARG A 213 21.94 0.30 -5.41
C ARG A 213 23.04 -0.73 -5.14
N GLU A 214 23.70 -0.60 -4.00
CA GLU A 214 24.86 -1.44 -3.62
C GLU A 214 24.44 -2.77 -2.95
N THR A 215 23.17 -3.19 -3.08
CA THR A 215 22.72 -4.44 -2.49
C THR A 215 23.34 -5.64 -3.21
N THR A 216 23.99 -6.54 -2.45
CA THR A 216 24.51 -7.83 -2.94
C THR A 216 23.94 -8.98 -2.12
N LEU A 217 23.89 -10.18 -2.68
CA LEU A 217 23.42 -11.36 -1.94
C LEU A 217 24.33 -11.67 -0.75
N GLU A 218 25.63 -11.55 -0.91
CA GLU A 218 26.60 -11.74 0.17
C GLU A 218 26.36 -10.77 1.32
N GLY A 219 26.13 -9.47 1.00
CA GLY A 219 25.81 -8.44 2.00
C GLY A 219 24.52 -8.73 2.73
N LEU A 220 23.48 -9.24 2.05
CA LEU A 220 22.21 -9.64 2.67
C LEU A 220 22.39 -10.85 3.59
N LEU A 221 23.09 -11.89 3.15
CA LEU A 221 23.34 -13.10 3.94
C LEU A 221 24.16 -12.83 5.21
N ALA A 222 25.02 -11.81 5.19
CA ALA A 222 25.83 -11.40 6.34
C ALA A 222 25.00 -10.66 7.43
N LEU A 223 23.78 -10.22 7.13
CA LEU A 223 22.92 -9.52 8.09
C LEU A 223 22.41 -10.49 9.18
N LYS A 224 22.39 -10.01 10.40
CA LYS A 224 21.81 -10.75 11.54
C LYS A 224 20.28 -10.70 11.50
N PRO A 225 19.58 -11.76 11.97
CA PRO A 225 18.15 -11.73 12.21
C PRO A 225 17.75 -10.54 13.09
N ALA A 226 16.65 -9.86 12.73
CA ALA A 226 16.23 -8.62 13.39
C ALA A 226 15.14 -8.83 14.45
N PHE A 227 14.38 -9.93 14.38
CA PHE A 227 13.16 -10.10 15.16
C PHE A 227 13.22 -11.29 16.14
N SER A 228 14.05 -12.27 15.88
CA SER A 228 14.21 -13.44 16.77
C SER A 228 15.25 -13.16 17.87
N ALA A 229 14.93 -13.55 19.11
CA ALA A 229 15.88 -13.54 20.21
C ALA A 229 17.02 -14.57 20.01
N SER A 230 16.80 -15.62 19.21
CA SER A 230 17.79 -16.61 18.84
C SER A 230 18.18 -16.44 17.36
N PRO A 231 19.44 -16.09 17.04
CA PRO A 231 19.90 -16.00 15.66
C PRO A 231 19.70 -17.29 14.85
N ALA A 232 19.71 -18.46 15.51
CA ALA A 232 19.51 -19.75 14.85
C ALA A 232 18.06 -19.95 14.32
N ASN A 233 17.08 -19.20 14.83
CA ASN A 233 15.66 -19.33 14.49
C ASN A 233 15.09 -18.14 13.73
N GLY A 234 15.90 -17.12 13.42
CA GLY A 234 15.48 -15.92 12.73
C GLY A 234 15.77 -15.98 11.23
N PHE A 235 14.76 -15.69 10.43
CA PHE A 235 14.83 -15.66 8.98
C PHE A 235 14.89 -14.23 8.43
N HIS A 236 14.20 -13.30 9.10
CA HIS A 236 14.08 -11.93 8.63
C HIS A 236 15.12 -11.00 9.23
N THR A 237 15.66 -10.17 8.36
CA THR A 237 16.69 -9.17 8.64
C THR A 237 16.21 -7.80 8.16
N ALA A 238 16.96 -6.75 8.45
CA ALA A 238 16.74 -5.44 7.87
C ALA A 238 16.88 -5.41 6.33
N GLY A 239 17.48 -6.45 5.72
CA GLY A 239 17.70 -6.55 4.28
C GLY A 239 16.54 -7.19 3.52
N ASN A 240 15.80 -8.12 4.13
CA ASN A 240 14.72 -8.87 3.50
C ASN A 240 13.33 -8.59 4.12
N SER A 241 13.21 -7.46 4.81
CA SER A 241 11.99 -6.90 5.39
C SER A 241 11.70 -5.54 4.79
N SER A 242 10.43 -5.16 4.70
CA SER A 242 10.04 -3.83 4.25
C SER A 242 10.57 -2.75 5.20
N GLN A 243 10.88 -1.59 4.64
CA GLN A 243 11.29 -0.44 5.43
C GLN A 243 10.07 0.24 6.05
N MET A 244 10.12 0.60 7.34
CA MET A 244 9.16 1.55 7.92
C MET A 244 9.26 2.86 7.15
N SER A 245 8.12 3.42 6.76
CA SER A 245 8.10 4.47 5.75
C SER A 245 6.97 5.47 5.95
N ASP A 246 7.16 6.63 5.35
CA ASP A 246 6.19 7.72 5.29
C ASP A 246 5.72 7.90 3.84
N GLY A 247 4.41 8.13 3.62
CA GLY A 247 3.88 8.34 2.28
C GLY A 247 2.35 8.38 2.22
N ALA A 248 1.83 8.86 1.10
CA ALA A 248 0.41 8.91 0.81
C ALA A 248 0.11 8.56 -0.65
N ALA A 249 -1.11 8.06 -0.90
CA ALA A 249 -1.63 7.83 -2.24
C ALA A 249 -3.15 7.98 -2.26
N ALA A 250 -3.69 8.46 -3.38
CA ALA A 250 -5.13 8.64 -3.57
C ALA A 250 -5.52 8.37 -5.01
N CYS A 251 -6.74 7.84 -5.19
CA CYS A 251 -7.37 7.61 -6.49
C CYS A 251 -8.76 8.26 -6.51
N VAL A 252 -9.13 8.84 -7.64
CA VAL A 252 -10.50 9.28 -7.91
C VAL A 252 -11.28 8.13 -8.53
N LEU A 253 -12.46 7.84 -7.96
CA LEU A 253 -13.38 6.81 -8.42
C LEU A 253 -14.70 7.45 -8.87
N MET A 254 -15.29 6.92 -9.95
CA MET A 254 -16.54 7.45 -10.51
C MET A 254 -17.50 6.34 -10.94
N SER A 255 -18.81 6.68 -10.91
CA SER A 255 -19.86 5.92 -11.58
C SER A 255 -19.90 6.24 -13.09
N ASP A 256 -20.71 5.48 -13.87
CA ASP A 256 -21.03 5.83 -15.25
C ASP A 256 -21.61 7.25 -15.38
N LYS A 257 -22.45 7.67 -14.41
CA LYS A 257 -23.01 9.03 -14.35
C LYS A 257 -21.93 10.07 -14.10
N GLY A 258 -21.02 9.82 -13.13
CA GLY A 258 -19.89 10.72 -12.85
C GLY A 258 -18.99 10.92 -14.07
N LEU A 259 -18.68 9.84 -14.80
CA LEU A 259 -17.92 9.93 -16.06
C LEU A 259 -18.65 10.80 -17.11
N LYS A 260 -19.96 10.59 -17.27
CA LYS A 260 -20.76 11.35 -18.25
C LYS A 260 -20.85 12.83 -17.91
N GLU A 261 -21.02 13.18 -16.64
CA GLU A 261 -21.13 14.57 -16.19
C GLU A 261 -19.81 15.33 -16.23
N THR A 262 -18.70 14.65 -16.01
CA THR A 262 -17.37 15.27 -15.98
C THR A 262 -16.63 15.20 -17.32
N GLY A 263 -16.96 14.24 -18.18
CA GLY A 263 -16.20 13.93 -19.38
C GLY A 263 -14.85 13.25 -19.08
N ALA A 264 -14.61 12.83 -17.84
CA ALA A 264 -13.38 12.15 -17.43
C ALA A 264 -13.25 10.79 -18.13
N LYS A 265 -12.02 10.37 -18.41
CA LYS A 265 -11.75 9.08 -19.06
C LYS A 265 -11.45 8.03 -18.00
N PRO A 266 -12.11 6.86 -18.04
CA PRO A 266 -11.83 5.79 -17.11
C PRO A 266 -10.45 5.18 -17.40
N LEU A 267 -9.67 4.93 -16.35
CA LEU A 267 -8.38 4.23 -16.45
C LEU A 267 -8.58 2.72 -16.28
N ALA A 268 -9.32 2.31 -15.26
CA ALA A 268 -9.58 0.91 -14.96
C ALA A 268 -10.87 0.73 -14.16
N LYS A 269 -11.37 -0.50 -14.08
CA LYS A 269 -12.45 -0.92 -13.16
C LYS A 269 -11.87 -1.72 -12.00
N LEU A 270 -12.42 -1.55 -10.82
CA LEU A 270 -12.22 -2.47 -9.70
C LEU A 270 -13.31 -3.55 -9.81
N ILE A 271 -12.94 -4.74 -10.28
CA ILE A 271 -13.90 -5.81 -10.66
C ILE A 271 -13.99 -6.96 -9.65
N GLY A 272 -13.05 -7.04 -8.70
CA GLY A 272 -13.08 -8.08 -7.67
C GLY A 272 -12.34 -7.63 -6.43
N TYR A 273 -12.85 -8.04 -5.26
CA TYR A 273 -12.19 -7.82 -3.98
C TYR A 273 -12.57 -8.92 -3.01
N ASN A 274 -11.59 -9.36 -2.23
CA ASN A 274 -11.84 -10.23 -1.09
C ASN A 274 -10.84 -9.95 0.03
N VAL A 275 -11.32 -10.12 1.26
CA VAL A 275 -10.50 -10.17 2.46
C VAL A 275 -10.73 -11.47 3.18
N ALA A 276 -9.68 -12.11 3.65
CA ALA A 276 -9.71 -13.34 4.41
C ALA A 276 -8.95 -13.18 5.73
N ALA A 277 -9.24 -14.04 6.69
CA ALA A 277 -8.55 -14.09 7.95
C ALA A 277 -8.20 -15.53 8.35
N GLY A 278 -7.18 -15.68 9.15
CA GLY A 278 -6.72 -16.94 9.71
C GLY A 278 -6.04 -16.70 11.06
N SER A 279 -5.14 -17.57 11.47
CA SER A 279 -4.45 -17.44 12.75
C SER A 279 -3.57 -16.18 12.79
N PRO A 280 -3.68 -15.34 13.84
CA PRO A 280 -2.84 -14.16 14.02
C PRO A 280 -1.34 -14.49 14.20
N LYS A 281 -1.00 -15.75 14.45
CA LYS A 281 0.37 -16.27 14.51
C LYS A 281 1.14 -16.04 13.19
N TYR A 282 0.43 -15.89 12.05
CA TYR A 282 1.03 -15.80 10.73
C TYR A 282 0.75 -14.48 10.04
N LEU A 283 1.65 -14.11 9.15
CA LEU A 283 1.50 -13.00 8.22
C LEU A 283 1.65 -13.53 6.79
N GLY A 284 0.54 -13.57 6.03
CA GLY A 284 0.57 -13.99 4.62
C GLY A 284 -0.39 -15.11 4.22
N PRO A 285 -0.56 -16.21 4.96
CA PRO A 285 -1.39 -17.34 4.49
C PRO A 285 -2.82 -16.98 4.10
N ALA A 286 -3.43 -15.97 4.71
CA ALA A 286 -4.77 -15.50 4.35
C ALA A 286 -4.86 -14.96 2.89
N GLN A 287 -3.75 -14.52 2.30
CA GLN A 287 -3.70 -14.12 0.89
C GLN A 287 -3.95 -15.30 -0.06
N LEU A 288 -3.57 -16.53 0.34
CA LEU A 288 -3.83 -17.73 -0.44
C LEU A 288 -5.33 -18.04 -0.57
N ILE A 289 -6.14 -17.46 0.29
CA ILE A 289 -7.62 -17.52 0.24
C ILE A 289 -8.15 -16.27 -0.49
N ALA A 290 -7.63 -15.09 -0.13
CA ALA A 290 -8.15 -13.82 -0.64
C ALA A 290 -7.93 -13.67 -2.16
N ILE A 291 -6.77 -14.06 -2.70
CA ILE A 291 -6.45 -13.91 -4.11
C ILE A 291 -7.37 -14.77 -5.00
N PRO A 292 -7.48 -16.10 -4.82
CA PRO A 292 -8.39 -16.90 -5.64
C PRO A 292 -9.84 -16.43 -5.55
N LYS A 293 -10.28 -16.01 -4.35
CA LYS A 293 -11.66 -15.56 -4.16
C LYS A 293 -11.93 -14.21 -4.84
N ALA A 294 -10.99 -13.27 -4.81
CA ALA A 294 -11.11 -12.01 -5.53
C ALA A 294 -11.15 -12.23 -7.05
N ILE A 295 -10.35 -13.15 -7.57
CA ILE A 295 -10.32 -13.56 -8.98
C ILE A 295 -11.65 -14.22 -9.39
N GLU A 296 -12.20 -15.10 -8.54
CA GLU A 296 -13.53 -15.72 -8.75
C GLU A 296 -14.63 -14.64 -8.83
N ILE A 297 -14.62 -13.66 -7.89
CA ILE A 297 -15.57 -12.55 -7.89
C ILE A 297 -15.44 -11.71 -9.17
N ALA A 298 -14.21 -11.52 -9.66
CA ALA A 298 -13.94 -10.82 -10.91
C ALA A 298 -14.41 -11.59 -12.16
N GLY A 299 -14.76 -12.88 -12.04
CA GLY A 299 -15.21 -13.73 -13.15
C GLY A 299 -14.10 -14.09 -14.15
N ILE A 300 -12.82 -14.06 -13.73
CA ILE A 300 -11.65 -14.37 -14.55
C ILE A 300 -10.89 -15.58 -14.01
N LYS A 301 -9.86 -16.03 -14.73
CA LYS A 301 -8.95 -17.09 -14.26
C LYS A 301 -7.64 -16.47 -13.76
N LEU A 302 -6.93 -17.17 -12.87
CA LEU A 302 -5.60 -16.75 -12.41
C LEU A 302 -4.62 -16.61 -13.61
N SER A 303 -4.76 -17.44 -14.64
CA SER A 303 -3.95 -17.37 -15.87
C SER A 303 -4.15 -16.09 -16.69
N ASP A 304 -5.29 -15.42 -16.53
CA ASP A 304 -5.63 -14.20 -17.27
C ASP A 304 -4.96 -12.96 -16.67
N VAL A 305 -4.48 -13.08 -15.42
CA VAL A 305 -3.79 -11.98 -14.72
C VAL A 305 -2.38 -11.81 -15.29
N GLY A 306 -2.12 -10.62 -15.79
CA GLY A 306 -0.82 -10.28 -16.39
C GLY A 306 0.16 -9.63 -15.42
N LEU A 307 -0.32 -8.99 -14.34
CA LEU A 307 0.53 -8.33 -13.34
C LEU A 307 0.01 -8.54 -11.92
N PHE A 308 0.94 -8.67 -10.97
CA PHE A 308 0.67 -8.75 -9.54
C PHE A 308 1.53 -7.73 -8.79
N GLU A 309 0.90 -6.93 -7.94
CA GLU A 309 1.56 -6.18 -6.88
C GLU A 309 1.27 -6.87 -5.56
N VAL A 310 2.23 -7.64 -5.09
CA VAL A 310 2.19 -8.35 -3.81
C VAL A 310 3.01 -7.57 -2.79
N ASN A 311 2.38 -7.01 -1.76
CA ASN A 311 3.09 -6.22 -0.77
C ASN A 311 4.16 -7.05 -0.05
N GLU A 312 5.40 -6.62 -0.13
CA GLU A 312 6.56 -7.29 0.46
C GLU A 312 6.79 -6.83 1.91
N ALA A 313 5.80 -7.01 2.80
CA ALA A 313 6.03 -6.71 4.21
C ALA A 313 7.28 -7.45 4.73
N PHE A 314 7.44 -8.69 4.30
CA PHE A 314 8.60 -9.56 4.49
C PHE A 314 8.78 -10.45 3.26
N ALA A 315 10.01 -10.85 2.95
CA ALA A 315 10.28 -11.71 1.81
C ALA A 315 9.53 -13.05 1.88
N SER A 316 9.31 -13.61 3.08
CA SER A 316 8.54 -14.85 3.25
C SER A 316 7.10 -14.73 2.79
N VAL A 317 6.49 -13.55 2.93
CA VAL A 317 5.09 -13.31 2.55
C VAL A 317 4.92 -13.42 1.04
N VAL A 318 5.72 -12.69 0.28
CA VAL A 318 5.64 -12.72 -1.18
C VAL A 318 6.10 -14.05 -1.75
N LYS A 319 7.15 -14.66 -1.20
CA LYS A 319 7.61 -16.00 -1.59
C LYS A 319 6.53 -17.05 -1.37
N LEU A 320 5.79 -16.96 -0.26
CA LEU A 320 4.64 -17.84 0.02
C LEU A 320 3.60 -17.75 -1.10
N VAL A 321 3.17 -16.54 -1.43
CA VAL A 321 2.15 -16.29 -2.46
C VAL A 321 2.62 -16.81 -3.82
N VAL A 322 3.84 -16.46 -4.23
CA VAL A 322 4.43 -16.89 -5.51
C VAL A 322 4.49 -18.40 -5.61
N ARG A 323 4.98 -19.07 -4.57
CA ARG A 323 5.19 -20.52 -4.56
C ARG A 323 3.87 -21.29 -4.54
N GLU A 324 2.97 -20.96 -3.60
CA GLU A 324 1.73 -21.73 -3.39
C GLU A 324 0.71 -21.52 -4.53
N LEU A 325 0.65 -20.31 -5.10
CA LEU A 325 -0.20 -20.03 -6.25
C LEU A 325 0.50 -20.25 -7.59
N LYS A 326 1.76 -20.69 -7.58
CA LYS A 326 2.59 -20.95 -8.78
C LYS A 326 2.63 -19.76 -9.74
N LEU A 327 2.79 -18.56 -9.19
CA LEU A 327 2.87 -17.34 -9.99
C LEU A 327 4.21 -17.26 -10.70
N ASP A 328 4.19 -16.72 -11.92
CA ASP A 328 5.40 -16.32 -12.62
C ASP A 328 6.02 -15.09 -11.93
N SER A 329 7.22 -15.22 -11.38
CA SER A 329 7.91 -14.15 -10.68
C SER A 329 8.18 -12.91 -11.56
N GLU A 330 8.23 -13.09 -12.91
CA GLU A 330 8.40 -11.98 -13.85
C GLU A 330 7.14 -11.11 -14.00
N LYS A 331 6.00 -11.57 -13.48
CA LYS A 331 4.74 -10.82 -13.41
C LYS A 331 4.49 -10.19 -12.04
N VAL A 332 5.33 -10.49 -11.05
CA VAL A 332 5.15 -10.04 -9.65
C VAL A 332 6.14 -8.93 -9.33
N ASN A 333 5.63 -7.79 -8.85
CA ASN A 333 6.44 -6.65 -8.40
C ASN A 333 7.51 -6.26 -9.42
N VAL A 334 7.08 -6.07 -10.67
CA VAL A 334 7.98 -5.89 -11.82
C VAL A 334 8.90 -4.67 -11.75
N ASN A 335 8.57 -3.71 -10.90
CA ASN A 335 9.35 -2.50 -10.61
C ASN A 335 9.91 -2.49 -9.18
N GLY A 336 10.06 -3.68 -8.56
CA GLY A 336 10.42 -3.81 -7.15
C GLY A 336 9.24 -3.64 -6.22
N GLY A 337 9.37 -4.11 -4.98
CA GLY A 337 8.32 -4.10 -3.96
C GLY A 337 8.73 -3.37 -2.68
N ALA A 338 7.99 -3.59 -1.61
CA ALA A 338 8.12 -2.83 -0.36
C ALA A 338 9.46 -3.03 0.37
N ILE A 339 10.17 -4.11 0.13
CA ILE A 339 11.53 -4.32 0.69
C ILE A 339 12.46 -3.21 0.21
N ALA A 340 12.36 -2.84 -1.06
CA ALA A 340 13.13 -1.76 -1.65
C ALA A 340 12.44 -0.39 -1.53
N LEU A 341 11.16 -0.31 -1.93
CA LEU A 341 10.40 0.94 -2.07
C LEU A 341 9.76 1.45 -0.77
N GLY A 342 9.71 0.61 0.28
CA GLY A 342 9.09 0.97 1.55
C GLY A 342 7.59 0.63 1.66
N HIS A 343 7.13 0.61 2.93
CA HIS A 343 5.76 0.21 3.31
C HIS A 343 5.14 1.19 4.30
N PRO A 344 4.67 2.36 3.83
CA PRO A 344 3.82 3.22 4.66
C PRO A 344 2.45 2.54 4.80
N LEU A 345 2.14 1.99 5.99
CA LEU A 345 1.11 0.96 6.19
C LEU A 345 -0.25 1.32 5.56
N GLY A 346 -0.88 2.38 6.03
CA GLY A 346 -2.21 2.79 5.56
C GLY A 346 -2.23 3.30 4.12
N CYS A 347 -1.09 3.73 3.59
CA CYS A 347 -0.93 4.17 2.20
C CYS A 347 -0.77 3.01 1.22
N SER A 348 -0.12 1.90 1.64
CA SER A 348 0.43 0.88 0.73
C SER A 348 -0.59 0.31 -0.24
N GLY A 349 -1.83 0.04 0.20
CA GLY A 349 -2.86 -0.49 -0.68
C GLY A 349 -3.20 0.45 -1.85
N ALA A 350 -3.33 1.73 -1.58
CA ALA A 350 -3.56 2.75 -2.62
C ALA A 350 -2.32 2.97 -3.48
N LYS A 351 -1.12 2.99 -2.87
CA LYS A 351 0.16 3.12 -3.59
C LYS A 351 0.35 1.99 -4.61
N LEU A 352 0.15 0.74 -4.20
CA LEU A 352 0.25 -0.42 -5.09
C LEU A 352 -0.82 -0.38 -6.19
N SER A 353 -2.02 0.15 -5.88
CA SER A 353 -3.06 0.35 -6.90
C SER A 353 -2.64 1.38 -7.94
N VAL A 354 -2.08 2.52 -7.54
CA VAL A 354 -1.52 3.51 -8.47
C VAL A 354 -0.41 2.91 -9.32
N GLN A 355 0.50 2.13 -8.71
CA GLN A 355 1.63 1.51 -9.42
C GLN A 355 1.17 0.49 -10.47
N ILE A 356 0.29 -0.44 -10.08
CA ILE A 356 -0.17 -1.49 -11.00
C ILE A 356 -0.98 -0.91 -12.16
N LEU A 357 -1.83 0.08 -11.91
CA LEU A 357 -2.64 0.71 -12.95
C LEU A 357 -1.79 1.42 -14.00
N ASP A 358 -0.75 2.12 -13.57
CA ASP A 358 0.20 2.76 -14.47
C ASP A 358 1.01 1.74 -15.28
N GLU A 359 1.46 0.65 -14.64
CA GLU A 359 2.22 -0.39 -15.32
C GLU A 359 1.33 -1.22 -16.27
N MET A 360 0.07 -1.49 -15.89
CA MET A 360 -0.92 -2.12 -16.78
C MET A 360 -1.12 -1.29 -18.05
N ARG A 361 -1.28 0.02 -17.91
CA ARG A 361 -1.43 0.95 -19.04
C ARG A 361 -0.17 0.95 -19.93
N LYS A 362 1.02 1.05 -19.34
CA LYS A 362 2.30 1.08 -20.06
C LYS A 362 2.60 -0.22 -20.83
N ARG A 363 2.13 -1.36 -20.34
CA ARG A 363 2.34 -2.67 -20.96
C ARG A 363 1.16 -3.18 -21.77
N GLY A 364 0.00 -2.51 -21.74
CA GLY A 364 -1.23 -3.01 -22.38
C GLY A 364 -1.76 -4.28 -21.71
N VAL A 365 -1.57 -4.44 -20.39
CA VAL A 365 -2.02 -5.59 -19.61
C VAL A 365 -3.44 -5.38 -19.15
N LYS A 366 -4.33 -6.30 -19.47
CA LYS A 366 -5.77 -6.17 -19.19
C LYS A 366 -6.11 -6.34 -17.71
N TYR A 367 -5.55 -7.33 -17.02
CA TYR A 367 -5.88 -7.65 -15.63
C TYR A 367 -4.68 -7.56 -14.71
N GLY A 368 -4.85 -6.88 -13.58
CA GLY A 368 -3.86 -6.75 -12.52
C GLY A 368 -4.44 -7.05 -11.14
N VAL A 369 -3.64 -7.62 -10.26
CA VAL A 369 -4.01 -7.94 -8.87
C VAL A 369 -3.12 -7.21 -7.90
N VAL A 370 -3.72 -6.47 -6.97
CA VAL A 370 -3.05 -5.90 -5.80
C VAL A 370 -3.41 -6.74 -4.58
N THR A 371 -2.42 -7.20 -3.85
CA THR A 371 -2.65 -8.03 -2.67
C THR A 371 -1.65 -7.72 -1.55
N MET A 372 -2.08 -7.92 -0.33
CA MET A 372 -1.24 -7.70 0.85
C MET A 372 -1.63 -8.58 2.02
N CYS A 373 -0.63 -8.95 2.81
CA CYS A 373 -0.82 -9.45 4.14
C CYS A 373 -1.26 -8.33 5.07
N ILE A 374 -1.97 -8.66 6.13
CA ILE A 374 -2.52 -7.71 7.08
C ILE A 374 -2.24 -8.24 8.48
N GLY A 375 -1.81 -7.39 9.39
CA GLY A 375 -1.63 -7.73 10.79
C GLY A 375 -2.87 -8.39 11.41
N GLY A 376 -2.67 -9.28 12.37
CA GLY A 376 -3.76 -10.07 12.96
C GLY A 376 -4.19 -11.29 12.12
N GLY A 377 -3.33 -11.77 11.21
CA GLY A 377 -3.57 -12.99 10.43
C GLY A 377 -4.51 -12.81 9.23
N MET A 378 -4.71 -11.59 8.77
CA MET A 378 -5.59 -11.29 7.63
C MET A 378 -4.81 -11.16 6.31
N GLY A 379 -5.53 -11.13 5.18
CA GLY A 379 -5.02 -10.85 3.85
C GLY A 379 -6.11 -10.33 2.94
N ALA A 380 -5.76 -9.45 2.01
CA ALA A 380 -6.71 -8.89 1.04
C ALA A 380 -6.16 -8.96 -0.38
N ALA A 381 -7.06 -8.99 -1.35
CA ALA A 381 -6.75 -8.88 -2.77
C ALA A 381 -7.81 -8.08 -3.52
N GLY A 382 -7.38 -7.16 -4.38
CA GLY A 382 -8.21 -6.41 -5.32
C GLY A 382 -7.82 -6.70 -6.76
N VAL A 383 -8.79 -6.85 -7.64
CA VAL A 383 -8.60 -7.14 -9.06
C VAL A 383 -9.03 -5.95 -9.88
N PHE A 384 -8.15 -5.48 -10.75
CA PHE A 384 -8.39 -4.36 -11.65
C PHE A 384 -8.43 -4.84 -13.10
N GLU A 385 -9.34 -4.26 -13.89
CA GLU A 385 -9.43 -4.41 -15.32
C GLU A 385 -9.13 -3.08 -15.99
N LEU A 386 -8.11 -3.02 -16.86
CA LEU A 386 -7.78 -1.82 -17.63
C LEU A 386 -8.93 -1.50 -18.59
N CYS A 387 -9.33 -0.24 -18.65
CA CYS A 387 -10.27 0.24 -19.67
C CYS A 387 -9.55 0.48 -21.01
N GLU A 388 -10.27 0.25 -22.11
CA GLU A 388 -9.78 0.49 -23.49
C GLU A 388 -9.69 1.99 -23.82
#